data_6950626307afc7ccdf0547dee6e6ba3f
#
_entry.id   6950626307afc7ccdf0547dee6e6ba3f
#
_cell.length_a   1.000
_cell.length_b   1.000
_cell.length_c   1.000
_cell.angle_alpha   90.00
_cell.angle_beta   90.00
_cell.angle_gamma   90.00
#
_symmetry.space_group_name_H-M   'P 1'
#
loop_
_entity.id
_entity.type
_entity.pdbx_description
1 polymer ?
#
loop_
_entity_poly.entity_id
_entity_poly.type
_entity_poly.pdbx_seq_one_letter_code
_entity_poly.pdbx_strand_id
1 'polypeptide(L)'
;VWHILAKMYPDFQKDFFDQKCDVLKLPRKKKLKEFSTGMKAKLRVLTAISHKADLLILDEPTAGLDVEARNEILDLLREYIAQDEKRTILITSHISTDLESLCDDIYLIHDGKIILHEDTDVILEQYGILKVDEEQYRTLDKTAVIKAQKETYGYACFTNDRRFYQENYPQIVVEHGGIDELILMMTGGYR
;
A
#
# COMPACT_ATOMS: atom_id res chain seq x y z
N VAL A 1 -0.19 0.07 -30.20
CA VAL A 1 -0.99 0.48 -29.04
C VAL A 1 -1.26 1.98 -29.10
N TRP A 2 -0.26 2.86 -29.05
CA TRP A 2 -0.44 4.33 -28.96
C TRP A 2 -1.26 4.95 -30.10
N HIS A 3 -1.25 4.44 -31.33
CA HIS A 3 -2.11 4.93 -32.42
C HIS A 3 -3.61 4.82 -32.12
N ILE A 4 -4.01 3.83 -31.31
CA ILE A 4 -5.39 3.67 -30.87
C ILE A 4 -5.66 4.64 -29.71
N LEU A 5 -4.74 4.71 -28.75
CA LEU A 5 -4.86 5.56 -27.56
C LEU A 5 -4.95 7.05 -27.93
N ALA A 6 -4.10 7.52 -28.85
CA ALA A 6 -4.13 8.90 -29.34
C ALA A 6 -5.42 9.29 -30.07
N LYS A 7 -6.19 8.30 -30.55
CA LYS A 7 -7.53 8.54 -31.12
C LYS A 7 -8.64 8.54 -30.07
N MET A 8 -8.44 7.83 -28.97
CA MET A 8 -9.42 7.70 -27.88
C MET A 8 -9.28 8.81 -26.85
N TYR A 9 -8.04 9.26 -26.61
CA TYR A 9 -7.71 10.26 -25.59
C TYR A 9 -7.07 11.47 -26.25
N PRO A 10 -7.76 12.64 -26.33
CA PRO A 10 -7.23 13.86 -26.96
C PRO A 10 -5.91 14.33 -26.35
N ASP A 11 -5.77 14.15 -25.02
CA ASP A 11 -4.60 14.59 -24.24
C ASP A 11 -3.51 13.51 -24.10
N PHE A 12 -3.55 12.46 -24.94
CA PHE A 12 -2.57 11.39 -24.90
C PHE A 12 -1.15 11.89 -25.22
N GLN A 13 -0.25 11.71 -24.27
CA GLN A 13 1.13 12.16 -24.34
C GLN A 13 2.02 11.13 -25.04
N LYS A 14 2.03 11.17 -26.37
CA LYS A 14 2.76 10.20 -27.21
C LYS A 14 4.25 10.17 -26.88
N ASP A 15 4.90 11.33 -26.77
CA ASP A 15 6.35 11.39 -26.57
C ASP A 15 6.75 10.85 -25.18
N PHE A 16 5.96 11.16 -24.15
CA PHE A 16 6.11 10.57 -22.82
C PHE A 16 5.94 9.04 -22.86
N PHE A 17 4.88 8.56 -23.49
CA PHE A 17 4.62 7.12 -23.65
C PHE A 17 5.79 6.42 -24.34
N ASP A 18 6.28 6.99 -25.46
CA ASP A 18 7.38 6.41 -26.23
C ASP A 18 8.68 6.39 -25.41
N GLN A 19 9.02 7.49 -24.74
CA GLN A 19 10.19 7.57 -23.86
C GLN A 19 10.12 6.53 -22.74
N LYS A 20 8.97 6.40 -22.06
CA LYS A 20 8.79 5.43 -20.98
C LYS A 20 8.80 3.98 -21.48
N CYS A 21 8.32 3.71 -22.68
CA CYS A 21 8.48 2.38 -23.29
C CYS A 21 9.95 1.98 -23.43
N ASP A 22 10.83 2.91 -23.78
CA ASP A 22 12.26 2.65 -23.92
C ASP A 22 12.92 2.42 -22.54
N VAL A 23 12.60 3.26 -21.54
CA VAL A 23 13.09 3.12 -20.17
C VAL A 23 12.68 1.76 -19.56
N LEU A 24 11.42 1.38 -19.72
CA LEU A 24 10.86 0.12 -19.22
C LEU A 24 11.22 -1.10 -20.09
N LYS A 25 12.01 -0.90 -21.14
CA LYS A 25 12.43 -1.95 -22.09
C LYS A 25 11.25 -2.70 -22.71
N LEU A 26 10.13 -1.99 -22.96
CA LEU A 26 8.95 -2.59 -23.58
C LEU A 26 9.15 -2.74 -25.10
N PRO A 27 9.07 -3.96 -25.65
CA PRO A 27 9.38 -4.21 -27.06
C PRO A 27 8.27 -3.68 -27.97
N ARG A 28 8.61 -2.73 -28.84
CA ARG A 28 7.66 -2.04 -29.73
C ARG A 28 7.07 -2.92 -30.86
N LYS A 29 7.79 -3.98 -31.26
CA LYS A 29 7.44 -4.85 -32.39
C LYS A 29 6.81 -6.18 -31.97
N LYS A 30 6.84 -6.52 -30.68
CA LYS A 30 6.34 -7.79 -30.15
C LYS A 30 4.82 -7.73 -29.98
N LYS A 31 4.13 -8.81 -30.26
CA LYS A 31 2.67 -8.89 -30.05
C LYS A 31 2.35 -8.93 -28.55
N LEU A 32 1.26 -8.30 -28.12
CA LEU A 32 0.86 -8.25 -26.68
C LEU A 32 0.70 -9.64 -26.06
N LYS A 33 0.28 -10.64 -26.81
CA LYS A 33 0.17 -12.03 -26.36
C LYS A 33 1.50 -12.66 -25.94
N GLU A 34 2.61 -12.10 -26.41
CA GLU A 34 3.96 -12.57 -26.17
C GLU A 34 4.65 -11.80 -25.02
N PHE A 35 3.95 -10.82 -24.43
CA PHE A 35 4.44 -10.08 -23.27
C PHE A 35 4.37 -10.94 -22.00
N SER A 36 5.40 -10.85 -21.16
CA SER A 36 5.36 -11.39 -19.80
C SER A 36 4.28 -10.69 -18.96
N THR A 37 3.96 -11.26 -17.80
CA THR A 37 3.02 -10.65 -16.84
C THR A 37 3.49 -9.24 -16.45
N GLY A 38 4.78 -9.08 -16.08
CA GLY A 38 5.36 -7.79 -15.74
C GLY A 38 5.31 -6.78 -16.88
N MET A 39 5.65 -7.20 -18.11
CA MET A 39 5.56 -6.31 -19.29
C MET A 39 4.13 -5.85 -19.56
N LYS A 40 3.14 -6.72 -19.34
CA LYS A 40 1.72 -6.35 -19.49
C LYS A 40 1.29 -5.36 -18.42
N ALA A 41 1.71 -5.56 -17.16
CA ALA A 41 1.41 -4.68 -16.06
C ALA A 41 2.03 -3.28 -16.27
N LYS A 42 3.32 -3.21 -16.60
CA LYS A 42 4.01 -1.96 -16.97
C LYS A 42 3.28 -1.22 -18.10
N LEU A 43 2.88 -1.94 -19.15
CA LEU A 43 2.15 -1.32 -20.27
C LEU A 43 0.78 -0.78 -19.86
N ARG A 44 0.04 -1.50 -18.96
CA ARG A 44 -1.26 -1.03 -18.46
C ARG A 44 -1.11 0.27 -17.67
N VAL A 45 -0.19 0.30 -16.71
CA VAL A 45 0.05 1.49 -15.89
C VAL A 45 0.54 2.65 -16.78
N LEU A 46 1.52 2.40 -17.66
CA LEU A 46 2.01 3.42 -18.59
C LEU A 46 0.89 3.98 -19.47
N THR A 47 -0.03 3.12 -19.94
CA THR A 47 -1.20 3.58 -20.71
C THR A 47 -2.09 4.49 -19.87
N ALA A 48 -2.36 4.12 -18.61
CA ALA A 48 -3.21 4.89 -17.71
C ALA A 48 -2.63 6.28 -17.39
N ILE A 49 -1.33 6.39 -17.15
CA ILE A 49 -0.68 7.66 -16.80
C ILE A 49 -0.39 8.57 -18.01
N SER A 50 -0.52 8.05 -19.24
CA SER A 50 -0.15 8.80 -20.45
C SER A 50 -1.23 9.74 -20.99
N HIS A 51 -2.35 9.92 -20.31
CA HIS A 51 -3.45 10.80 -20.79
C HIS A 51 -3.88 11.89 -19.77
N LYS A 52 -2.99 12.27 -18.87
CA LYS A 52 -3.17 13.39 -17.91
C LYS A 52 -4.45 13.31 -17.09
N ALA A 53 -4.82 12.13 -16.61
CA ALA A 53 -5.97 12.00 -15.72
C ALA A 53 -5.68 12.67 -14.37
N ASP A 54 -6.63 13.39 -13.80
CA ASP A 54 -6.52 13.93 -12.44
C ASP A 54 -6.66 12.83 -11.38
N LEU A 55 -7.42 11.78 -11.70
CA LEU A 55 -7.65 10.61 -10.83
C LEU A 55 -7.31 9.32 -11.57
N LEU A 56 -6.44 8.50 -11.00
CA LEU A 56 -6.20 7.12 -11.38
C LEU A 56 -6.85 6.17 -10.37
N ILE A 57 -7.53 5.16 -10.88
CA ILE A 57 -8.04 4.04 -10.04
C ILE A 57 -7.33 2.77 -10.50
N LEU A 58 -6.56 2.17 -9.61
CA LEU A 58 -5.73 1.00 -9.88
C LEU A 58 -6.10 -0.13 -8.93
N ASP A 59 -6.53 -1.24 -9.49
CA ASP A 59 -6.86 -2.44 -8.75
C ASP A 59 -5.72 -3.45 -8.88
N GLU A 60 -5.04 -3.73 -7.75
CA GLU A 60 -3.92 -4.68 -7.64
C GLU A 60 -2.85 -4.53 -8.74
N PRO A 61 -2.29 -3.33 -9.01
CA PRO A 61 -1.44 -3.10 -10.18
C PRO A 61 -0.11 -3.88 -10.14
N THR A 62 0.33 -4.31 -8.98
CA THR A 62 1.61 -4.99 -8.73
C THR A 62 1.47 -6.48 -8.41
N ALA A 63 0.23 -6.99 -8.33
CA ALA A 63 -0.03 -8.38 -7.96
C ALA A 63 0.63 -9.39 -8.91
N GLY A 64 1.31 -10.40 -8.33
CA GLY A 64 1.94 -11.47 -9.09
C GLY A 64 3.17 -11.05 -9.91
N LEU A 65 3.77 -9.91 -9.60
CA LEU A 65 4.99 -9.43 -10.25
C LEU A 65 6.23 -9.82 -9.44
N ASP A 66 7.36 -9.96 -10.14
CA ASP A 66 8.67 -9.99 -9.49
C ASP A 66 9.04 -8.62 -8.93
N VAL A 67 10.04 -8.60 -8.06
CA VAL A 67 10.46 -7.40 -7.32
C VAL A 67 10.87 -6.26 -8.27
N GLU A 68 11.55 -6.57 -9.38
CA GLU A 68 12.03 -5.57 -10.33
C GLU A 68 10.84 -4.89 -11.05
N ALA A 69 9.93 -5.69 -11.62
CA ALA A 69 8.76 -5.18 -12.31
C ALA A 69 7.82 -4.39 -11.37
N ARG A 70 7.71 -4.83 -10.11
CA ARG A 70 6.95 -4.15 -9.06
C ARG A 70 7.53 -2.77 -8.76
N ASN A 71 8.82 -2.68 -8.48
CA ASN A 71 9.49 -1.41 -8.19
C ASN A 71 9.38 -0.42 -9.36
N GLU A 72 9.55 -0.87 -10.59
CA GLU A 72 9.40 -0.02 -11.78
C GLU A 72 7.98 0.56 -11.90
N ILE A 73 6.95 -0.19 -11.49
CA ILE A 73 5.56 0.32 -11.47
C ILE A 73 5.38 1.35 -10.36
N LEU A 74 5.87 1.08 -9.15
CA LEU A 74 5.78 2.04 -8.04
C LEU A 74 6.51 3.34 -8.37
N ASP A 75 7.68 3.26 -9.00
CA ASP A 75 8.43 4.44 -9.43
C ASP A 75 7.68 5.26 -10.49
N LEU A 76 7.02 4.59 -11.45
CA LEU A 76 6.15 5.27 -12.41
C LEU A 76 5.00 6.01 -11.75
N LEU A 77 4.39 5.42 -10.72
CA LEU A 77 3.26 6.02 -9.99
C LEU A 77 3.74 7.21 -9.14
N ARG A 78 4.88 7.09 -8.45
CA ARG A 78 5.50 8.21 -7.71
C ARG A 78 5.83 9.38 -8.65
N GLU A 79 6.45 9.08 -9.79
CA GLU A 79 6.77 10.11 -10.78
C GLU A 79 5.50 10.78 -11.34
N TYR A 80 4.43 10.02 -11.51
CA TYR A 80 3.15 10.55 -11.98
C TYR A 80 2.53 11.53 -10.97
N ILE A 81 2.49 11.20 -9.70
CA ILE A 81 1.96 12.10 -8.64
C ILE A 81 2.83 13.35 -8.53
N ALA A 82 4.16 13.21 -8.55
CA ALA A 82 5.09 14.31 -8.38
C ALA A 82 5.04 15.40 -9.49
N GLN A 83 4.39 15.11 -10.63
CA GLN A 83 4.29 16.06 -11.73
C GLN A 83 3.22 17.13 -11.55
N ASP A 84 2.18 16.88 -10.75
CA ASP A 84 1.07 17.83 -10.57
C ASP A 84 0.33 17.53 -9.25
N GLU A 85 0.25 18.52 -8.37
CA GLU A 85 -0.41 18.43 -7.05
C GLU A 85 -1.91 18.09 -7.12
N LYS A 86 -2.54 18.23 -8.29
CA LYS A 86 -3.95 17.89 -8.49
C LYS A 86 -4.19 16.40 -8.72
N ARG A 87 -3.10 15.64 -9.00
CA ARG A 87 -3.23 14.23 -9.30
C ARG A 87 -3.46 13.40 -8.06
N THR A 88 -4.36 12.46 -8.19
CA THR A 88 -4.70 11.52 -7.12
C THR A 88 -4.66 10.09 -7.66
N ILE A 89 -4.16 9.17 -6.86
CA ILE A 89 -4.22 7.73 -7.13
C ILE A 89 -5.04 7.06 -6.05
N LEU A 90 -6.09 6.36 -6.43
CA LEU A 90 -6.77 5.38 -5.61
C LEU A 90 -6.26 3.99 -6.00
N ILE A 91 -5.58 3.32 -5.09
CA ILE A 91 -4.97 2.01 -5.33
C ILE A 91 -5.51 0.98 -4.34
N THR A 92 -5.80 -0.23 -4.83
CA THR A 92 -5.98 -1.40 -3.97
C THR A 92 -4.74 -2.27 -4.03
N SER A 93 -4.31 -2.83 -2.92
CA SER A 93 -3.25 -3.83 -2.85
C SER A 93 -3.42 -4.70 -1.61
N HIS A 94 -3.01 -5.97 -1.73
CA HIS A 94 -2.80 -6.88 -0.60
C HIS A 94 -1.32 -6.95 -0.20
N ILE A 95 -0.48 -6.10 -0.78
CA ILE A 95 0.95 -6.01 -0.50
C ILE A 95 1.18 -4.72 0.30
N SER A 96 1.26 -4.84 1.62
CA SER A 96 1.39 -3.73 2.56
C SER A 96 2.54 -2.79 2.24
N THR A 97 3.70 -3.34 1.89
CA THR A 97 4.90 -2.56 1.55
C THR A 97 4.73 -1.68 0.32
N ASP A 98 3.81 -1.99 -0.61
CA ASP A 98 3.46 -1.09 -1.71
C ASP A 98 2.70 0.12 -1.19
N LEU A 99 1.71 -0.13 -0.33
CA LEU A 99 0.89 0.91 0.28
C LEU A 99 1.74 1.83 1.16
N GLU A 100 2.57 1.26 2.04
CA GLU A 100 3.49 2.01 2.91
C GLU A 100 4.45 2.92 2.14
N SER A 101 4.84 2.50 0.93
CA SER A 101 5.82 3.24 0.12
C SER A 101 5.21 4.26 -0.84
N LEU A 102 3.90 4.22 -1.09
CA LEU A 102 3.24 5.01 -2.13
C LEU A 102 2.08 5.86 -1.61
N CYS A 103 1.35 5.41 -0.58
CA CYS A 103 0.09 6.01 -0.16
C CYS A 103 0.29 6.94 1.03
N ASP A 104 -0.35 8.11 0.99
CA ASP A 104 -0.42 9.03 2.13
C ASP A 104 -1.49 8.58 3.12
N ASP A 105 -2.62 8.06 2.63
CA ASP A 105 -3.80 7.63 3.39
C ASP A 105 -4.12 6.15 3.18
N ILE A 106 -4.49 5.46 4.26
CA ILE A 106 -4.92 4.06 4.25
C ILE A 106 -6.38 3.92 4.68
N TYR A 107 -7.16 3.23 3.87
CA TYR A 107 -8.54 2.83 4.18
C TYR A 107 -8.59 1.31 4.31
N LEU A 108 -8.91 0.80 5.50
CA LEU A 108 -9.13 -0.64 5.70
C LEU A 108 -10.61 -0.97 5.54
N ILE A 109 -10.91 -1.80 4.55
CA ILE A 109 -12.28 -2.27 4.27
C ILE A 109 -12.41 -3.72 4.72
N HIS A 110 -13.41 -4.00 5.55
CA HIS A 110 -13.75 -5.35 6.00
C HIS A 110 -15.27 -5.51 6.05
N ASP A 111 -15.79 -6.64 5.52
CA ASP A 111 -17.23 -6.93 5.44
C ASP A 111 -18.06 -5.79 4.83
N GLY A 112 -17.53 -5.14 3.79
CA GLY A 112 -18.21 -4.04 3.08
C GLY A 112 -18.28 -2.73 3.85
N LYS A 113 -17.50 -2.57 4.93
CA LYS A 113 -17.42 -1.34 5.74
C LYS A 113 -15.99 -0.85 5.84
N ILE A 114 -15.83 0.46 5.84
CA ILE A 114 -14.55 1.08 6.23
C ILE A 114 -14.46 0.96 7.75
N ILE A 115 -13.49 0.19 8.24
CA ILE A 115 -13.26 -0.04 9.67
C ILE A 115 -12.10 0.79 10.22
N LEU A 116 -11.29 1.38 9.34
CA LEU A 116 -10.23 2.32 9.69
C LEU A 116 -9.95 3.24 8.49
N HIS A 117 -9.65 4.51 8.81
CA HIS A 117 -9.00 5.46 7.91
C HIS A 117 -7.92 6.17 8.73
N GLU A 118 -6.69 6.16 8.24
CA GLU A 118 -5.56 6.78 8.92
C GLU A 118 -4.45 7.15 7.94
N ASP A 119 -3.67 8.17 8.27
CA ASP A 119 -2.45 8.54 7.57
C ASP A 119 -1.42 7.40 7.67
N THR A 120 -0.72 7.11 6.57
CA THR A 120 0.30 6.04 6.53
C THR A 120 1.41 6.30 7.53
N ASP A 121 1.91 7.52 7.63
CA ASP A 121 2.98 7.89 8.56
C ASP A 121 2.53 7.71 10.02
N VAL A 122 1.27 8.02 10.35
CA VAL A 122 0.70 7.80 11.68
C VAL A 122 0.67 6.31 12.00
N ILE A 123 0.25 5.46 11.05
CA ILE A 123 0.28 4.00 11.25
C ILE A 123 1.70 3.54 11.53
N LEU A 124 2.67 3.95 10.72
CA LEU A 124 4.05 3.51 10.82
C LEU A 124 4.77 4.03 12.08
N GLU A 125 4.45 5.24 12.56
CA GLU A 125 5.13 5.84 13.69
C GLU A 125 4.47 5.52 15.03
N GLN A 126 3.14 5.50 15.09
CA GLN A 126 2.41 5.48 16.36
C GLN A 126 1.81 4.12 16.69
N TYR A 127 1.52 3.29 15.70
CA TYR A 127 0.90 2.01 15.97
C TYR A 127 1.93 0.96 16.39
N GLY A 128 1.49 0.01 17.22
CA GLY A 128 2.34 -1.04 17.75
C GLY A 128 1.57 -2.23 18.33
N ILE A 129 2.31 -3.29 18.58
CA ILE A 129 1.80 -4.48 19.26
C ILE A 129 2.52 -4.63 20.59
N LEU A 130 1.75 -4.64 21.68
CA LEU A 130 2.22 -4.91 23.02
C LEU A 130 2.11 -6.41 23.28
N LYS A 131 3.23 -7.07 23.56
CA LYS A 131 3.25 -8.47 24.00
C LYS A 131 3.30 -8.49 25.51
N VAL A 132 2.23 -8.93 26.15
CA VAL A 132 2.05 -8.90 27.60
C VAL A 132 1.57 -10.26 28.12
N ASP A 133 2.03 -10.64 29.31
CA ASP A 133 1.49 -11.79 30.03
C ASP A 133 0.14 -11.47 30.67
N GLU A 134 -0.48 -12.45 31.36
CA GLU A 134 -1.79 -12.29 32.01
C GLU A 134 -1.76 -11.24 33.14
N GLU A 135 -0.67 -11.15 33.88
CA GLU A 135 -0.52 -10.21 35.03
C GLU A 135 -0.30 -8.77 34.48
N GLN A 136 0.58 -8.63 33.53
CA GLN A 136 0.83 -7.37 32.81
C GLN A 136 -0.45 -6.87 32.14
N TYR A 137 -1.21 -7.74 31.49
CA TYR A 137 -2.47 -7.37 30.82
C TYR A 137 -3.52 -6.86 31.82
N ARG A 138 -3.57 -7.41 33.06
CA ARG A 138 -4.51 -6.94 34.11
C ARG A 138 -4.21 -5.51 34.55
N THR A 139 -2.93 -5.16 34.66
CA THR A 139 -2.45 -3.87 35.16
C THR A 139 -2.19 -2.84 34.05
N LEU A 140 -2.22 -3.25 32.80
CA LEU A 140 -2.01 -2.39 31.66
C LEU A 140 -3.09 -1.31 31.56
N ASP A 141 -2.69 -0.07 31.34
CA ASP A 141 -3.60 0.96 30.88
C ASP A 141 -4.07 0.61 29.46
N LYS A 142 -5.37 0.53 29.27
CA LYS A 142 -6.00 0.12 28.00
C LYS A 142 -6.59 1.29 27.21
N THR A 143 -6.33 2.52 27.61
CA THR A 143 -6.93 3.72 27.00
C THR A 143 -6.57 3.83 25.53
N ALA A 144 -5.33 3.50 25.14
CA ALA A 144 -4.86 3.50 23.75
C ALA A 144 -4.79 2.09 23.14
N VAL A 145 -5.38 1.06 23.78
CA VAL A 145 -5.50 -0.28 23.20
C VAL A 145 -6.76 -0.34 22.34
N ILE A 146 -6.57 -0.49 21.04
CA ILE A 146 -7.65 -0.61 20.06
C ILE A 146 -8.27 -2.00 20.11
N LYS A 147 -7.41 -3.03 20.19
CA LYS A 147 -7.82 -4.43 20.23
C LYS A 147 -6.82 -5.28 21.01
N ALA A 148 -7.34 -6.26 21.74
CA ALA A 148 -6.52 -7.25 22.42
C ALA A 148 -6.93 -8.65 21.99
N GLN A 149 -5.95 -9.52 21.74
CA GLN A 149 -6.13 -10.89 21.33
C GLN A 149 -5.36 -11.82 22.27
N LYS A 150 -6.02 -12.88 22.72
CA LYS A 150 -5.38 -13.87 23.57
C LYS A 150 -4.47 -14.76 22.75
N GLU A 151 -3.22 -14.89 23.19
CA GLU A 151 -2.22 -15.79 22.63
C GLU A 151 -1.88 -16.93 23.63
N THR A 152 -1.02 -17.85 23.21
CA THR A 152 -0.63 -19.00 24.05
C THR A 152 0.03 -18.57 25.38
N TYR A 153 0.75 -17.48 25.39
CA TYR A 153 1.55 -17.01 26.54
C TYR A 153 1.11 -15.64 27.07
N GLY A 154 -0.12 -15.21 26.79
CA GLY A 154 -0.63 -13.91 27.25
C GLY A 154 -1.53 -13.23 26.24
N TYR A 155 -1.25 -11.96 25.97
CA TYR A 155 -2.04 -11.14 25.03
C TYR A 155 -1.14 -10.36 24.07
N ALA A 156 -1.59 -10.26 22.83
CA ALA A 156 -1.15 -9.26 21.87
C ALA A 156 -2.17 -8.11 21.90
N CYS A 157 -1.72 -6.91 22.26
CA CYS A 157 -2.58 -5.72 22.30
C CYS A 157 -2.16 -4.75 21.24
N PHE A 158 -3.04 -4.45 20.30
CA PHE A 158 -2.80 -3.46 19.25
C PHE A 158 -3.12 -2.06 19.77
N THR A 159 -2.18 -1.15 19.63
CA THR A 159 -2.27 0.23 20.15
C THR A 159 -1.99 1.25 19.05
N ASN A 160 -2.56 2.44 19.18
CA ASN A 160 -2.24 3.62 18.39
C ASN A 160 -1.35 4.63 19.14
N ASP A 161 -0.79 4.25 20.29
CA ASP A 161 0.18 5.07 21.01
C ASP A 161 1.33 4.20 21.54
N ARG A 162 2.14 3.72 20.60
CA ARG A 162 3.31 2.88 20.88
C ARG A 162 4.28 3.57 21.85
N ARG A 163 4.46 4.88 21.66
CA ARG A 163 5.43 5.66 22.44
C ARG A 163 5.02 5.71 23.93
N PHE A 164 3.75 5.94 24.21
CA PHE A 164 3.24 5.93 25.59
C PHE A 164 3.62 4.64 26.31
N TYR A 165 3.41 3.49 25.67
CA TYR A 165 3.72 2.19 26.30
C TYR A 165 5.22 1.95 26.45
N GLN A 166 6.04 2.37 25.50
CA GLN A 166 7.49 2.27 25.60
C GLN A 166 8.05 3.10 26.76
N GLU A 167 7.49 4.29 27.00
CA GLU A 167 7.95 5.20 28.05
C GLU A 167 7.44 4.79 29.45
N ASN A 168 6.21 4.29 29.56
CA ASN A 168 5.55 4.04 30.85
C ASN A 168 5.59 2.56 31.29
N TYR A 169 5.87 1.63 30.37
CA TYR A 169 5.89 0.19 30.63
C TYR A 169 7.17 -0.46 30.09
N PRO A 170 8.36 -0.10 30.61
CA PRO A 170 9.64 -0.59 30.09
C PRO A 170 9.84 -2.12 30.21
N GLN A 171 8.98 -2.79 31.01
CA GLN A 171 9.03 -4.24 31.20
C GLN A 171 8.25 -5.03 30.16
N ILE A 172 7.46 -4.39 29.30
CA ILE A 172 6.71 -5.08 28.25
C ILE A 172 7.46 -4.98 26.90
N VAL A 173 7.23 -5.97 26.03
CA VAL A 173 7.75 -5.94 24.67
C VAL A 173 6.78 -5.15 23.81
N VAL A 174 7.28 -4.11 23.16
CA VAL A 174 6.52 -3.26 22.22
C VAL A 174 7.11 -3.42 20.84
N GLU A 175 6.39 -4.13 19.99
CA GLU A 175 6.75 -4.34 18.59
C GLU A 175 6.22 -3.20 17.72
N HIS A 176 6.85 -3.00 16.57
CA HIS A 176 6.36 -2.07 15.55
C HIS A 176 5.06 -2.60 14.96
N GLY A 177 4.09 -1.72 14.73
CA GLY A 177 2.83 -2.05 14.06
C GLY A 177 2.82 -1.45 12.65
N GLY A 178 2.94 -2.31 11.63
CA GLY A 178 2.75 -1.92 10.24
C GLY A 178 1.34 -2.18 9.72
N ILE A 179 1.15 -2.01 8.43
CA ILE A 179 -0.16 -2.26 7.79
C ILE A 179 -0.56 -3.74 7.88
N ASP A 180 0.39 -4.68 7.80
CA ASP A 180 0.11 -6.12 7.93
C ASP A 180 -0.44 -6.45 9.31
N GLU A 181 0.20 -5.96 10.38
CA GLU A 181 -0.24 -6.15 11.76
C GLU A 181 -1.60 -5.49 12.00
N LEU A 182 -1.81 -4.30 11.46
CA LEU A 182 -3.10 -3.61 11.50
C LEU A 182 -4.21 -4.47 10.87
N ILE A 183 -3.99 -4.99 9.67
CA ILE A 183 -4.96 -5.85 8.97
C ILE A 183 -5.25 -7.09 9.82
N LEU A 184 -4.21 -7.82 10.26
CA LEU A 184 -4.36 -9.05 11.02
C LEU A 184 -5.12 -8.81 12.34
N MET A 185 -4.76 -7.77 13.07
CA MET A 185 -5.42 -7.45 14.33
C MET A 185 -6.87 -7.00 14.12
N MET A 186 -7.14 -6.13 13.15
CA MET A 186 -8.48 -5.57 12.93
C MET A 186 -9.45 -6.60 12.34
N THR A 187 -9.00 -7.48 11.45
CA THR A 187 -9.85 -8.48 10.80
C THR A 187 -9.96 -9.80 11.57
N GLY A 188 -9.18 -10.01 12.62
CA GLY A 188 -9.20 -11.22 13.44
C GLY A 188 -8.38 -12.38 12.87
N GLY A 189 -7.42 -12.08 11.99
CA GLY A 189 -6.58 -13.08 11.31
C GLY A 189 -5.44 -13.70 12.14
N TYR A 190 -5.16 -13.22 13.35
CA TYR A 190 -4.30 -13.91 14.30
C TYR A 190 -5.07 -15.11 14.88
N ARG A 191 -4.81 -16.31 14.39
CA ARG A 191 -5.25 -17.59 14.97
C ARG A 191 -4.05 -18.37 15.48
#